data_86a08592f1f5b00c013a598e153f4d6b
#
_entry.id   86a08592f1f5b00c013a598e153f4d6b
#
_cell.length_a   1.000
_cell.length_b   1.000
_cell.length_c   1.000
_cell.angle_alpha   90.00
_cell.angle_beta   90.00
_cell.angle_gamma   90.00
#
_symmetry.space_group_name_H-M   'P 1'
#
loop_
_entity.id
_entity.type
_entity.pdbx_description
1 polymer ?
#
loop_
_entity_poly.entity_id
_entity_poly.type
_entity_poly.pdbx_seq_one_letter_code
_entity_poly.pdbx_strand_id
1 'polypeptide(L)'
;MCIRDSLELIDSDDPLEAGLEMMVSPPGKKLQSMSLLSGGEQALTALSLIFAVFLTNPSPICVLDEVDAPLDDANVDRFCGLLDDITEKTNTKFLIITHHALTMSRMDRLFGVTMAERGVSQIVSVDLKKAEEIGAVA
;
A
#
# COMPACT_ATOMS: atom_id res chain seq x y z
N MET A 1 18.95 -13.09 0.18
CA MET A 1 18.81 -11.77 0.84
C MET A 1 18.30 -12.05 2.25
N CYS A 2 19.16 -11.93 3.26
CA CYS A 2 18.71 -12.14 4.64
C CYS A 2 17.97 -10.89 5.10
N ILE A 3 16.66 -10.96 5.14
CA ILE A 3 15.83 -9.97 5.81
C ILE A 3 16.09 -10.19 7.30
N ARG A 4 16.70 -9.22 7.94
CA ARG A 4 16.97 -9.25 9.39
C ARG A 4 16.01 -8.33 10.15
N ASP A 5 14.78 -8.21 9.65
CA ASP A 5 13.76 -7.47 10.36
C ASP A 5 13.34 -8.29 11.58
N SER A 6 13.17 -7.66 12.73
CA SER A 6 12.72 -8.29 13.96
C SER A 6 11.63 -7.46 14.62
N LEU A 7 10.74 -8.16 15.30
CA LEU A 7 9.73 -7.59 16.17
C LEU A 7 10.07 -8.01 17.61
N GLU A 8 10.17 -7.06 18.51
CA GLU A 8 10.53 -7.28 19.91
C GLU A 8 9.49 -6.64 20.82
N LEU A 9 9.06 -7.37 21.85
CA LEU A 9 8.23 -6.81 22.90
C LEU A 9 9.12 -6.05 23.88
N ILE A 10 8.70 -4.84 24.25
CA ILE A 10 9.43 -3.94 25.15
C ILE A 10 8.52 -3.47 26.28
N ASP A 11 9.12 -2.93 27.33
CA ASP A 11 8.48 -2.23 28.44
C ASP A 11 7.66 -3.10 29.42
N SER A 12 7.29 -4.34 29.10
CA SER A 12 6.55 -5.24 30.01
C SER A 12 6.79 -6.70 29.69
N ASP A 13 6.78 -7.56 30.70
CA ASP A 13 6.77 -9.01 30.56
C ASP A 13 5.36 -9.56 30.17
N ASP A 14 4.31 -8.77 30.35
CA ASP A 14 2.96 -9.10 29.91
C ASP A 14 2.78 -8.70 28.45
N PRO A 15 2.55 -9.67 27.52
CA PRO A 15 2.38 -9.37 26.08
C PRO A 15 1.20 -8.45 25.75
N LEU A 16 0.20 -8.33 26.64
CA LEU A 16 -0.95 -7.45 26.43
C LEU A 16 -0.67 -6.00 26.82
N GLU A 17 0.36 -5.77 27.65
CA GLU A 17 0.79 -4.44 28.09
C GLU A 17 2.12 -4.02 27.46
N ALA A 18 2.80 -4.94 26.78
CA ALA A 18 4.09 -4.68 26.16
C ALA A 18 3.96 -3.76 24.92
N GLY A 19 4.93 -2.85 24.76
CA GLY A 19 5.14 -2.14 23.50
C GLY A 19 5.73 -3.07 22.42
N LEU A 20 5.58 -2.69 21.16
CA LEU A 20 6.16 -3.39 20.02
C LEU A 20 7.27 -2.53 19.40
N GLU A 21 8.52 -2.97 19.53
CA GLU A 21 9.65 -2.36 18.81
C GLU A 21 9.87 -3.10 17.50
N MET A 22 10.02 -2.33 16.42
CA MET A 22 10.28 -2.86 15.10
C MET A 22 11.66 -2.45 14.60
N MET A 23 12.51 -3.46 14.39
CA MET A 23 13.83 -3.29 13.80
C MET A 23 13.77 -3.66 12.33
N VAL A 24 14.12 -2.73 11.46
CA VAL A 24 14.00 -2.89 10.00
C VAL A 24 15.28 -2.51 9.28
N SER A 25 15.50 -3.15 8.14
CA SER A 25 16.65 -2.90 7.28
C SER A 25 16.17 -2.51 5.86
N PRO A 26 15.86 -1.24 5.62
CA PRO A 26 15.49 -0.77 4.28
C PRO A 26 16.61 -1.04 3.27
N PRO A 27 16.31 -1.15 1.97
CA PRO A 27 17.31 -1.38 0.94
C PRO A 27 18.47 -0.36 1.01
N GLY A 28 19.69 -0.87 1.14
CA GLY A 28 20.90 -0.04 1.24
C GLY A 28 21.20 0.55 2.63
N LYS A 29 20.38 0.26 3.64
CA LYS A 29 20.58 0.71 5.02
C LYS A 29 20.90 -0.46 5.96
N LYS A 30 21.52 -0.13 7.12
CA LYS A 30 21.70 -1.09 8.20
C LYS A 30 20.41 -1.26 8.99
N LEU A 31 20.32 -2.37 9.71
CA LEU A 31 19.24 -2.63 10.68
C LEU A 31 19.17 -1.47 11.71
N GLN A 32 17.99 -0.91 11.86
CA GLN A 32 17.74 0.22 12.77
C GLN A 32 16.28 0.22 13.23
N SER A 33 16.00 0.91 14.33
CA SER A 33 14.64 1.10 14.83
C SER A 33 13.80 1.88 13.80
N MET A 34 12.52 1.53 13.70
CA MET A 34 11.56 2.21 12.84
C MET A 34 11.51 3.72 13.08
N SER A 35 11.71 4.17 14.32
CA SER A 35 11.73 5.58 14.72
C SER A 35 12.83 6.42 14.04
N LEU A 36 13.90 5.77 13.57
CA LEU A 36 15.03 6.42 12.88
C LEU A 36 14.87 6.49 11.36
N LEU A 37 13.79 5.97 10.82
CA LEU A 37 13.49 5.99 9.39
C LEU A 37 12.90 7.35 8.97
N SER A 38 12.98 7.65 7.66
CA SER A 38 12.22 8.76 7.06
C SER A 38 10.72 8.48 7.11
N GLY A 39 9.88 9.54 7.07
CA GLY A 39 8.42 9.39 7.14
C GLY A 39 7.85 8.41 6.10
N GLY A 40 8.31 8.49 4.85
CA GLY A 40 7.88 7.55 3.80
C GLY A 40 8.34 6.11 4.06
N GLU A 41 9.57 5.90 4.58
CA GLU A 41 10.05 4.57 4.96
C GLU A 41 9.29 4.01 6.16
N GLN A 42 8.95 4.85 7.15
CA GLN A 42 8.10 4.45 8.28
C GLN A 42 6.73 3.99 7.80
N ALA A 43 6.09 4.79 6.93
CA ALA A 43 4.78 4.47 6.37
C ALA A 43 4.80 3.15 5.59
N LEU A 44 5.80 2.95 4.71
CA LEU A 44 5.93 1.72 3.94
C LEU A 44 6.20 0.51 4.85
N THR A 45 7.00 0.68 5.91
CA THR A 45 7.26 -0.38 6.90
C THR A 45 5.99 -0.75 7.67
N ALA A 46 5.21 0.25 8.12
CA ALA A 46 3.94 0.01 8.79
C ALA A 46 2.95 -0.72 7.88
N LEU A 47 2.83 -0.31 6.61
CA LEU A 47 2.01 -1.00 5.61
C LEU A 47 2.47 -2.45 5.39
N SER A 48 3.78 -2.70 5.33
CA SER A 48 4.32 -4.05 5.18
C SER A 48 3.93 -4.95 6.35
N LEU A 49 3.94 -4.44 7.59
CA LEU A 49 3.48 -5.18 8.77
C LEU A 49 1.97 -5.47 8.69
N ILE A 50 1.15 -4.47 8.35
CA ILE A 50 -0.30 -4.64 8.20
C ILE A 50 -0.60 -5.71 7.15
N PHE A 51 0.08 -5.68 6.01
CA PHE A 51 -0.11 -6.69 4.98
C PHE A 51 0.43 -8.07 5.37
N ALA A 52 1.50 -8.15 6.16
CA ALA A 52 1.95 -9.44 6.70
C ALA A 52 0.89 -10.08 7.60
N VAL A 53 0.22 -9.30 8.45
CA VAL A 53 -0.93 -9.76 9.25
C VAL A 53 -2.12 -10.11 8.35
N PHE A 54 -2.44 -9.28 7.35
CA PHE A 54 -3.50 -9.53 6.38
C PHE A 54 -3.32 -10.86 5.63
N LEU A 55 -2.08 -11.21 5.27
CA LEU A 55 -1.78 -12.46 4.57
C LEU A 55 -2.03 -13.73 5.41
N THR A 56 -2.12 -13.61 6.73
CA THR A 56 -2.49 -14.76 7.59
C THR A 56 -3.96 -15.16 7.45
N ASN A 57 -4.84 -14.19 7.12
CA ASN A 57 -6.27 -14.41 6.89
C ASN A 57 -6.78 -13.37 5.87
N PRO A 58 -6.51 -13.55 4.56
CA PRO A 58 -6.82 -12.55 3.55
C PRO A 58 -8.32 -12.40 3.32
N SER A 59 -8.79 -11.16 3.28
CA SER A 59 -10.15 -10.82 2.88
C SER A 59 -10.29 -10.79 1.35
N PRO A 60 -11.45 -11.12 0.79
CA PRO A 60 -11.69 -11.02 -0.65
C PRO A 60 -11.67 -9.56 -1.18
N ILE A 61 -11.90 -8.58 -0.32
CA ILE A 61 -11.86 -7.15 -0.65
C ILE A 61 -11.07 -6.42 0.44
N CYS A 62 -10.16 -5.54 0.04
CA CYS A 62 -9.41 -4.65 0.92
C CYS A 62 -9.59 -3.20 0.44
N VAL A 63 -9.93 -2.31 1.35
CA VAL A 63 -10.09 -0.86 1.06
C VAL A 63 -8.94 -0.10 1.69
N LEU A 64 -8.25 0.70 0.89
CA LEU A 64 -7.12 1.53 1.30
C LEU A 64 -7.46 3.00 0.99
N ASP A 65 -7.45 3.84 2.01
CA ASP A 65 -7.83 5.25 1.90
C ASP A 65 -6.61 6.13 2.15
N GLU A 66 -6.12 6.78 1.08
CA GLU A 66 -4.97 7.70 1.06
C GLU A 66 -3.70 7.18 1.74
N VAL A 67 -3.47 5.86 1.73
CA VAL A 67 -2.30 5.22 2.40
C VAL A 67 -0.97 5.55 1.73
N ASP A 68 -1.00 6.01 0.49
CA ASP A 68 0.14 6.42 -0.32
C ASP A 68 0.50 7.92 -0.15
N ALA A 69 -0.34 8.70 0.52
CA ALA A 69 -0.11 10.13 0.72
C ALA A 69 1.27 10.50 1.35
N PRO A 70 1.82 9.76 2.33
CA PRO A 70 3.13 10.06 2.90
C PRO A 70 4.31 9.49 2.08
N LEU A 71 4.05 8.77 0.97
CA LEU A 71 5.07 8.09 0.18
C LEU A 71 5.62 9.01 -0.91
N ASP A 72 6.93 8.92 -1.15
CA ASP A 72 7.56 9.46 -2.37
C ASP A 72 7.39 8.48 -3.54
N ASP A 73 7.67 8.91 -4.76
CA ASP A 73 7.47 8.12 -5.99
C ASP A 73 8.17 6.75 -5.94
N ALA A 74 9.36 6.67 -5.34
CA ALA A 74 10.10 5.42 -5.23
C ALA A 74 9.42 4.44 -4.24
N ASN A 75 8.83 4.95 -3.17
CA ASN A 75 8.08 4.15 -2.20
C ASN A 75 6.67 3.81 -2.71
N VAL A 76 6.05 4.68 -3.51
CA VAL A 76 4.79 4.37 -4.20
C VAL A 76 4.97 3.21 -5.18
N ASP A 77 6.06 3.17 -5.94
CA ASP A 77 6.32 2.03 -6.85
C ASP A 77 6.49 0.71 -6.08
N ARG A 78 7.20 0.73 -4.94
CA ARG A 78 7.32 -0.44 -4.05
C ARG A 78 5.98 -0.86 -3.44
N PHE A 79 5.16 0.10 -3.05
CA PHE A 79 3.81 -0.14 -2.52
C PHE A 79 2.92 -0.80 -3.59
N CYS A 80 2.92 -0.30 -4.82
CA CYS A 80 2.16 -0.91 -5.91
C CYS A 80 2.66 -2.34 -6.20
N GLY A 81 3.98 -2.56 -6.24
CA GLY A 81 4.54 -3.91 -6.40
C GLY A 81 4.13 -4.89 -5.29
N LEU A 82 4.03 -4.40 -4.05
CA LEU A 82 3.52 -5.21 -2.93
C LEU A 82 2.04 -5.58 -3.11
N LEU A 83 1.21 -4.66 -3.61
CA LEU A 83 -0.21 -4.94 -3.90
C LEU A 83 -0.36 -5.98 -5.03
N ASP A 84 0.45 -5.89 -6.08
CA ASP A 84 0.49 -6.86 -7.18
C ASP A 84 0.80 -8.27 -6.63
N ASP A 85 1.86 -8.39 -5.83
CA ASP A 85 2.26 -9.65 -5.18
C ASP A 85 1.16 -10.25 -4.29
N ILE A 86 0.45 -9.42 -3.54
CA ILE A 86 -0.65 -9.88 -2.66
C ILE A 86 -1.84 -10.32 -3.49
N THR A 87 -2.19 -9.56 -4.53
CA THR A 87 -3.30 -9.89 -5.43
C THR A 87 -3.08 -11.24 -6.10
N GLU A 88 -1.87 -11.52 -6.58
CA GLU A 88 -1.53 -12.81 -7.18
C GLU A 88 -1.63 -13.97 -6.19
N LYS A 89 -1.22 -13.76 -4.94
CA LYS A 89 -1.21 -14.82 -3.90
C LYS A 89 -2.58 -15.10 -3.28
N THR A 90 -3.46 -14.11 -3.21
CA THR A 90 -4.69 -14.17 -2.40
C THR A 90 -5.97 -13.99 -3.19
N ASN A 91 -5.92 -13.57 -4.43
CA ASN A 91 -7.07 -13.12 -5.24
C ASN A 91 -7.88 -11.97 -4.59
N THR A 92 -7.28 -11.24 -3.66
CA THR A 92 -7.90 -10.07 -3.03
C THR A 92 -8.07 -8.95 -4.05
N LYS A 93 -9.21 -8.29 -4.04
CA LYS A 93 -9.45 -7.07 -4.81
C LYS A 93 -9.21 -5.87 -3.93
N PHE A 94 -8.32 -4.98 -4.38
CA PHE A 94 -8.04 -3.73 -3.70
C PHE A 94 -8.91 -2.61 -4.26
N LEU A 95 -9.55 -1.85 -3.36
CA LEU A 95 -10.17 -0.57 -3.65
C LEU A 95 -9.32 0.52 -3.01
N ILE A 96 -8.67 1.34 -3.84
CA ILE A 96 -7.72 2.35 -3.38
C ILE A 96 -8.29 3.73 -3.65
N ILE A 97 -8.39 4.54 -2.62
CA ILE A 97 -8.73 5.96 -2.71
C ILE A 97 -7.40 6.71 -2.68
N THR A 98 -7.09 7.45 -3.74
CA THR A 98 -5.82 8.16 -3.88
C THR A 98 -5.96 9.37 -4.80
N HIS A 99 -5.08 10.32 -4.62
CA HIS A 99 -4.85 11.43 -5.55
C HIS A 99 -3.45 11.37 -6.21
N HIS A 100 -2.68 10.30 -5.94
CA HIS A 100 -1.33 10.13 -6.43
C HIS A 100 -1.34 9.57 -7.87
N ALA A 101 -0.79 10.34 -8.83
CA ALA A 101 -0.84 9.99 -10.25
C ALA A 101 -0.16 8.65 -10.57
N LEU A 102 0.97 8.35 -9.89
CA LEU A 102 1.70 7.08 -10.09
C LEU A 102 0.87 5.88 -9.61
N THR A 103 0.22 5.98 -8.44
CA THR A 103 -0.69 4.93 -7.96
C THR A 103 -1.82 4.71 -8.96
N MET A 104 -2.46 5.80 -9.42
CA MET A 104 -3.55 5.70 -10.40
C MET A 104 -3.13 5.00 -11.69
N SER A 105 -1.93 5.29 -12.21
CA SER A 105 -1.44 4.69 -13.46
C SER A 105 -1.18 3.19 -13.39
N ARG A 106 -1.02 2.64 -12.17
CA ARG A 106 -0.78 1.21 -11.91
C ARG A 106 -2.06 0.39 -11.71
N MET A 107 -3.21 1.04 -11.64
CA MET A 107 -4.50 0.37 -11.38
C MET A 107 -5.13 -0.17 -12.65
N ASP A 108 -5.89 -1.27 -12.55
CA ASP A 108 -6.62 -1.86 -13.68
C ASP A 108 -7.78 -0.97 -14.13
N ARG A 109 -8.44 -0.29 -13.18
CA ARG A 109 -9.62 0.53 -13.42
C ARG A 109 -9.66 1.73 -12.50
N LEU A 110 -9.99 2.87 -13.07
CA LEU A 110 -10.18 4.12 -12.36
C LEU A 110 -11.65 4.48 -12.25
N PHE A 111 -12.05 4.98 -11.09
CA PHE A 111 -13.35 5.58 -10.85
C PHE A 111 -13.12 7.02 -10.37
N GLY A 112 -13.63 7.97 -11.14
CA GLY A 112 -13.65 9.38 -10.76
C GLY A 112 -15.03 9.78 -10.24
N VAL A 113 -15.06 10.62 -9.21
CA VAL A 113 -16.30 11.27 -8.76
C VAL A 113 -16.28 12.71 -9.26
N THR A 114 -17.27 13.07 -10.04
CA THR A 114 -17.42 14.43 -10.58
C THR A 114 -18.79 14.99 -10.20
N MET A 115 -18.94 16.30 -10.29
CA MET A 115 -20.18 17.01 -10.01
C MET A 115 -20.53 17.88 -11.21
N ALA A 116 -21.35 17.35 -12.13
CA ALA A 116 -21.81 18.09 -13.29
C ALA A 116 -22.83 19.17 -12.94
N GLU A 117 -23.67 18.90 -11.93
CA GLU A 117 -24.63 19.83 -11.35
C GLU A 117 -24.38 19.97 -9.85
N ARG A 118 -24.63 21.18 -9.30
CA ARG A 118 -24.45 21.43 -7.86
C ARG A 118 -25.28 20.44 -7.01
N GLY A 119 -24.60 19.67 -6.16
CA GLY A 119 -25.23 18.71 -5.27
C GLY A 119 -25.53 17.34 -5.88
N VAL A 120 -25.19 17.11 -7.15
CA VAL A 120 -25.39 15.81 -7.83
C VAL A 120 -24.03 15.23 -8.25
N SER A 121 -23.58 14.19 -7.54
CA SER A 121 -22.35 13.49 -7.87
C SER A 121 -22.58 12.45 -8.96
N GLN A 122 -21.66 12.35 -9.90
CA GLN A 122 -21.62 11.32 -10.93
C GLN A 122 -20.34 10.52 -10.86
N ILE A 123 -20.44 9.22 -11.09
CA ILE A 123 -19.28 8.33 -11.19
C ILE A 123 -18.89 8.18 -12.64
N VAL A 124 -17.62 8.43 -12.94
CA VAL A 124 -17.01 8.19 -14.25
C VAL A 124 -16.00 7.05 -14.06
N SER A 125 -16.00 6.06 -14.96
CA SER A 125 -15.05 4.95 -14.90
C SER A 125 -14.25 4.82 -16.19
N VAL A 126 -12.95 4.52 -16.05
CA VAL A 126 -12.03 4.21 -17.14
C VAL A 126 -11.35 2.88 -16.84
N ASP A 127 -11.43 1.97 -17.81
CA ASP A 127 -10.72 0.69 -17.78
C ASP A 127 -9.39 0.89 -18.52
N LEU A 128 -8.29 0.97 -17.77
CA LEU A 128 -6.98 1.28 -18.34
C LEU A 128 -6.46 0.14 -19.23
N LYS A 129 -6.70 -1.12 -18.87
CA LYS A 129 -6.29 -2.27 -19.70
C LYS A 129 -6.94 -2.24 -21.08
N LYS A 130 -8.23 -1.93 -21.16
CA LYS A 130 -8.93 -1.77 -22.44
C LYS A 130 -8.48 -0.54 -23.21
N ALA A 131 -8.12 0.54 -22.52
CA ALA A 131 -7.61 1.74 -23.17
C ALA A 131 -6.25 1.49 -23.83
N GLU A 132 -5.37 0.73 -23.18
CA GLU A 132 -4.07 0.32 -23.75
C GLU A 132 -4.23 -0.61 -24.96
N GLU A 133 -5.14 -1.58 -24.90
CA GLU A 133 -5.43 -2.47 -26.04
C GLU A 133 -5.93 -1.69 -27.28
N ILE A 134 -6.77 -0.68 -27.08
CA ILE A 134 -7.27 0.18 -28.17
C ILE A 134 -6.15 1.08 -28.73
N GLY A 135 -5.29 1.63 -27.84
CA GLY A 135 -4.14 2.46 -28.22
C GLY A 135 -3.03 1.69 -28.94
N ALA A 136 -2.88 0.38 -28.69
CA ALA A 136 -1.90 -0.46 -29.36
C ALA A 136 -2.31 -0.88 -30.80
N VAL A 137 -3.56 -0.66 -31.18
CA VAL A 137 -4.13 -0.99 -32.49
C VAL A 137 -4.22 0.23 -33.43
N ALA A 138 -3.92 1.42 -32.93
CA ALA A 138 -3.88 2.68 -33.68
C ALA A 138 -2.43 3.09 -34.03
#